data_91cd43046fa802d7f14d0195fd4c0d55
#
_entry.id   91cd43046fa802d7f14d0195fd4c0d55
#
_cell.length_a   1.000
_cell.length_b   1.000
_cell.length_c   1.000
_cell.angle_alpha   90.00
_cell.angle_beta   90.00
_cell.angle_gamma   90.00
#
_symmetry.space_group_name_H-M   'P 1'
#
loop_
_entity.id
_entity.type
_entity.pdbx_description
1 polymer ?
#
loop_
_entity_poly.entity_id
_entity_poly.type
_entity_poly.pdbx_seq_one_letter_code
_entity_poly.pdbx_strand_id
1 'polypeptide(L)'
;MPEFDPQNRSPHLLIVSHDVVDKMMAGPGMRYLEMARVLKDEIDVTLAVPAQTSLDITGLNIVVYQEAQPGTLQVLVENSDIVLVSGYMVEKFPFLETTSTRLVVDLYAPFILENLHYYLDEPMNYQQAVNSQAVAITNCLLKIGDFFMCGNSRQRDLWLGALTANGRVNPLTFADDSRLQKLIDVVGIGFPARQPRHEQAMMRDAHPLVPGDARIVLWGGGIWNWLDPLTLVQAWPQVVARHPEARLVFLGTRHPNPDVPYHEMVDKTIALAEQIGEKDKTIIFIEWLAYMERESLLLEADVGVMLHPIHIETRYSARTRVLDYLWARLPVLITEGDVTSEWVARYGLGRVVPEGNSDSVAAALNEILDQPKAAFAQAFEPLMQRFSWPVVVQPLLRYCREGEYAPDRLNRRSPDVTTSISSPLIRSWLARSVYIMRTEGMQALLQRAWRYFQWRVARL
;
A
#
# COMPACT_ATOMS: atom_id res chain seq x y z
N MET A 1 16.09 -5.82 -45.93
CA MET A 1 16.05 -5.87 -44.46
C MET A 1 15.74 -4.45 -44.03
N PRO A 2 14.68 -4.17 -43.25
CA PRO A 2 14.49 -2.82 -42.74
C PRO A 2 15.65 -2.51 -41.77
N GLU A 3 16.28 -1.35 -41.95
CA GLU A 3 17.28 -0.84 -41.03
C GLU A 3 16.70 -0.74 -39.62
N PHE A 4 17.46 -1.26 -38.70
CA PHE A 4 17.13 -1.24 -37.27
C PHE A 4 17.31 0.22 -36.79
N ASP A 5 16.20 0.96 -36.66
CA ASP A 5 16.22 2.32 -36.09
C ASP A 5 16.16 2.19 -34.56
N PRO A 6 17.26 2.50 -33.85
CA PRO A 6 17.31 2.45 -32.39
C PRO A 6 16.37 3.43 -31.70
N GLN A 7 15.84 4.42 -32.42
CA GLN A 7 14.95 5.46 -31.87
C GLN A 7 13.47 5.05 -31.82
N ASN A 8 13.10 3.87 -32.37
CA ASN A 8 11.71 3.41 -32.46
C ASN A 8 11.41 2.20 -31.54
N ARG A 9 12.27 1.93 -30.57
CA ARG A 9 12.04 0.88 -29.57
C ARG A 9 11.15 1.42 -28.45
N SER A 10 10.07 0.68 -28.12
CA SER A 10 9.28 0.93 -26.91
C SER A 10 10.18 0.87 -25.68
N PRO A 11 10.12 1.85 -24.77
CA PRO A 11 10.96 1.85 -23.58
C PRO A 11 10.63 0.64 -22.69
N HIS A 12 11.68 0.03 -22.12
CA HIS A 12 11.55 -1.08 -21.19
C HIS A 12 11.52 -0.57 -19.74
N LEU A 13 10.41 -0.80 -19.06
CA LEU A 13 10.19 -0.48 -17.65
C LEU A 13 10.34 -1.74 -16.79
N LEU A 14 11.29 -1.73 -15.86
CA LEU A 14 11.38 -2.71 -14.78
C LEU A 14 10.64 -2.19 -13.55
N ILE A 15 9.56 -2.84 -13.16
CA ILE A 15 8.85 -2.58 -11.90
C ILE A 15 9.39 -3.55 -10.84
N VAL A 16 9.97 -3.04 -9.76
CA VAL A 16 10.51 -3.87 -8.68
C VAL A 16 9.56 -3.84 -7.49
N SER A 17 8.85 -4.94 -7.28
CA SER A 17 8.03 -5.10 -6.08
C SER A 17 8.91 -5.43 -4.88
N HIS A 18 8.79 -4.68 -3.79
CA HIS A 18 9.44 -5.00 -2.52
C HIS A 18 8.63 -5.98 -1.66
N ASP A 19 7.39 -6.26 -2.05
CA ASP A 19 6.47 -7.14 -1.34
C ASP A 19 6.06 -8.32 -2.22
N VAL A 20 5.49 -9.35 -1.60
CA VAL A 20 5.02 -10.56 -2.28
C VAL A 20 3.96 -10.22 -3.31
N VAL A 21 4.11 -10.79 -4.51
CA VAL A 21 3.14 -10.73 -5.61
C VAL A 21 2.73 -12.14 -5.96
N ASP A 22 1.61 -12.59 -5.39
CA ASP A 22 1.04 -13.92 -5.65
C ASP A 22 -0.48 -13.86 -5.44
N LYS A 23 -1.16 -15.01 -5.41
CA LYS A 23 -2.60 -15.09 -5.10
C LYS A 23 -2.94 -14.42 -3.79
N MET A 24 -2.09 -14.60 -2.77
CA MET A 24 -2.20 -13.95 -1.47
C MET A 24 -1.19 -12.79 -1.43
N MET A 25 -1.65 -11.56 -1.50
CA MET A 25 -0.80 -10.37 -1.49
C MET A 25 -1.47 -9.18 -0.81
N ALA A 26 -0.66 -8.23 -0.38
CA ALA A 26 -1.10 -6.98 0.25
C ALA A 26 -1.02 -5.79 -0.74
N GLY A 27 -1.33 -4.60 -0.23
CA GLY A 27 -1.42 -3.36 -1.01
C GLY A 27 -0.25 -3.09 -1.95
N PRO A 28 1.02 -3.21 -1.50
CA PRO A 28 2.18 -2.98 -2.38
C PRO A 28 2.24 -3.96 -3.56
N GLY A 29 2.06 -5.25 -3.28
CA GLY A 29 2.05 -6.29 -4.32
C GLY A 29 0.94 -6.05 -5.34
N MET A 30 -0.27 -5.74 -4.88
CA MET A 30 -1.42 -5.39 -5.74
C MET A 30 -1.13 -4.18 -6.62
N ARG A 31 -0.54 -3.11 -6.05
CA ARG A 31 -0.22 -1.88 -6.76
C ARG A 31 0.71 -2.15 -7.95
N TYR A 32 1.81 -2.86 -7.73
CA TYR A 32 2.79 -3.12 -8.78
C TYR A 32 2.28 -4.11 -9.81
N LEU A 33 1.51 -5.12 -9.40
CA LEU A 33 0.87 -6.04 -10.31
C LEU A 33 -0.11 -5.33 -11.26
N GLU A 34 -1.00 -4.50 -10.71
CA GLU A 34 -2.02 -3.82 -11.52
C GLU A 34 -1.40 -2.74 -12.42
N MET A 35 -0.37 -2.01 -11.96
CA MET A 35 0.39 -1.11 -12.83
C MET A 35 1.04 -1.87 -13.98
N ALA A 36 1.70 -3.00 -13.70
CA ALA A 36 2.33 -3.83 -14.73
C ALA A 36 1.30 -4.37 -15.74
N ARG A 37 0.13 -4.80 -15.26
CA ARG A 37 -0.97 -5.30 -16.11
C ARG A 37 -1.47 -4.27 -17.12
N VAL A 38 -1.56 -3.02 -16.70
CA VAL A 38 -2.05 -1.95 -17.59
C VAL A 38 -0.95 -1.45 -18.51
N LEU A 39 0.26 -1.28 -17.99
CA LEU A 39 1.37 -0.71 -18.74
C LEU A 39 1.94 -1.67 -19.81
N LYS A 40 1.83 -3.00 -19.62
CA LYS A 40 2.33 -3.98 -20.60
C LYS A 40 1.66 -3.88 -21.97
N ASP A 41 0.46 -3.32 -22.04
CA ASP A 41 -0.26 -3.12 -23.30
C ASP A 41 0.17 -1.84 -24.02
N GLU A 42 1.00 -1.00 -23.37
CA GLU A 42 1.41 0.32 -23.83
C GLU A 42 2.95 0.45 -24.06
N ILE A 43 3.74 -0.28 -23.26
CA ILE A 43 5.20 -0.30 -23.28
C ILE A 43 5.71 -1.69 -22.92
N ASP A 44 7.03 -1.93 -23.09
CA ASP A 44 7.66 -3.16 -22.60
C ASP A 44 7.80 -3.11 -21.08
N VAL A 45 7.26 -4.14 -20.37
CA VAL A 45 7.25 -4.18 -18.90
C VAL A 45 7.74 -5.52 -18.38
N THR A 46 8.66 -5.46 -17.44
CA THR A 46 9.04 -6.60 -16.59
C THR A 46 8.67 -6.30 -15.13
N LEU A 47 8.00 -7.23 -14.47
CA LEU A 47 7.72 -7.18 -13.03
C LEU A 47 8.70 -8.08 -12.29
N ALA A 48 9.61 -7.49 -11.51
CA ALA A 48 10.53 -8.21 -10.64
C ALA A 48 9.92 -8.39 -9.25
N VAL A 49 9.92 -9.63 -8.75
CA VAL A 49 9.28 -10.03 -7.49
C VAL A 49 10.27 -10.71 -6.54
N PRO A 50 10.14 -10.56 -5.20
CA PRO A 50 11.12 -11.08 -4.23
C PRO A 50 11.01 -12.58 -3.97
N ALA A 51 9.95 -13.23 -4.44
CA ALA A 51 9.69 -14.65 -4.22
C ALA A 51 8.99 -15.26 -5.44
N GLN A 52 9.03 -16.59 -5.52
CA GLN A 52 8.27 -17.34 -6.53
C GLN A 52 6.79 -16.98 -6.46
N THR A 53 6.17 -16.89 -7.63
CA THR A 53 4.74 -16.60 -7.78
C THR A 53 4.08 -17.70 -8.59
N SER A 54 2.83 -18.00 -8.26
CA SER A 54 1.96 -18.87 -9.05
C SER A 54 1.16 -18.11 -10.12
N LEU A 55 1.31 -16.78 -10.19
CA LEU A 55 0.61 -15.96 -11.16
C LEU A 55 1.24 -16.11 -12.54
N ASP A 56 0.41 -16.43 -13.52
CA ASP A 56 0.73 -16.38 -14.95
C ASP A 56 -0.20 -15.37 -15.62
N ILE A 57 0.39 -14.30 -16.15
CA ILE A 57 -0.35 -13.22 -16.80
C ILE A 57 0.13 -13.10 -18.24
N THR A 58 -0.74 -13.45 -19.16
CA THR A 58 -0.44 -13.41 -20.59
C THR A 58 0.15 -12.05 -20.99
N GLY A 59 1.32 -12.07 -21.59
CA GLY A 59 2.01 -10.88 -22.08
C GLY A 59 2.70 -10.02 -21.01
N LEU A 60 2.79 -10.49 -19.76
CA LEU A 60 3.58 -9.85 -18.71
C LEU A 60 4.76 -10.76 -18.33
N ASN A 61 5.98 -10.24 -18.43
CA ASN A 61 7.18 -10.92 -17.95
C ASN A 61 7.30 -10.73 -16.43
N ILE A 62 7.21 -11.82 -15.66
CA ILE A 62 7.41 -11.81 -14.21
C ILE A 62 8.69 -12.58 -13.90
N VAL A 63 9.63 -11.94 -13.21
CA VAL A 63 10.95 -12.51 -12.89
C VAL A 63 11.19 -12.45 -11.38
N VAL A 64 11.88 -13.46 -10.86
CA VAL A 64 12.24 -13.50 -9.44
C VAL A 64 13.63 -12.93 -9.24
N TYR A 65 13.77 -11.99 -8.31
CA TYR A 65 15.07 -11.55 -7.81
C TYR A 65 15.31 -12.11 -6.40
N GLN A 66 16.58 -12.22 -6.01
CA GLN A 66 16.96 -12.76 -4.71
C GLN A 66 17.70 -11.70 -3.89
N GLU A 67 17.18 -11.35 -2.72
CA GLU A 67 17.84 -10.39 -1.81
C GLU A 67 19.24 -10.89 -1.39
N ALA A 68 19.41 -12.20 -1.23
CA ALA A 68 20.70 -12.79 -0.88
C ALA A 68 21.73 -12.75 -2.01
N GLN A 69 21.29 -12.50 -3.24
CA GLN A 69 22.11 -12.43 -4.45
C GLN A 69 21.79 -11.14 -5.22
N PRO A 70 22.30 -9.97 -4.76
CA PRO A 70 21.96 -8.67 -5.35
C PRO A 70 22.21 -8.57 -6.85
N GLY A 71 23.15 -9.33 -7.38
CA GLY A 71 23.45 -9.41 -8.82
C GLY A 71 22.24 -9.86 -9.66
N THR A 72 21.30 -10.63 -9.09
CA THR A 72 20.09 -11.07 -9.81
C THR A 72 19.19 -9.87 -10.16
N LEU A 73 19.05 -8.89 -9.27
CA LEU A 73 18.32 -7.65 -9.54
C LEU A 73 19.18 -6.66 -10.36
N GLN A 74 20.47 -6.59 -10.07
CA GLN A 74 21.36 -5.66 -10.77
C GLN A 74 21.37 -5.87 -12.28
N VAL A 75 21.46 -7.10 -12.73
CA VAL A 75 21.40 -7.44 -14.17
C VAL A 75 20.07 -7.01 -14.80
N LEU A 76 18.95 -7.14 -14.09
CA LEU A 76 17.64 -6.68 -14.59
C LEU A 76 17.61 -5.15 -14.73
N VAL A 77 18.15 -4.42 -13.73
CA VAL A 77 18.21 -2.95 -13.74
C VAL A 77 19.10 -2.45 -14.88
N GLU A 78 20.28 -3.04 -15.07
CA GLU A 78 21.23 -2.65 -16.11
C GLU A 78 20.71 -2.90 -17.54
N ASN A 79 19.81 -3.87 -17.71
CA ASN A 79 19.16 -4.20 -19.00
C ASN A 79 17.83 -3.48 -19.23
N SER A 80 17.46 -2.53 -18.36
CA SER A 80 16.22 -1.76 -18.46
C SER A 80 16.50 -0.28 -18.76
N ASP A 81 15.59 0.38 -19.46
CA ASP A 81 15.69 1.83 -19.72
C ASP A 81 15.26 2.62 -18.47
N ILE A 82 14.32 2.08 -17.72
CA ILE A 82 13.70 2.72 -16.54
C ILE A 82 13.51 1.64 -15.48
N VAL A 83 13.81 1.97 -14.22
CA VAL A 83 13.49 1.12 -13.07
C VAL A 83 12.61 1.87 -12.07
N LEU A 84 11.53 1.23 -11.64
CA LEU A 84 10.64 1.72 -10.61
C LEU A 84 10.92 0.97 -9.31
N VAL A 85 11.25 1.71 -8.24
CA VAL A 85 11.52 1.19 -6.90
C VAL A 85 10.79 1.99 -5.84
N SER A 86 10.70 1.45 -4.62
CA SER A 86 10.09 2.13 -3.47
C SER A 86 10.72 1.72 -2.14
N GLY A 87 10.46 2.50 -1.10
CA GLY A 87 10.77 2.15 0.28
C GLY A 87 12.23 1.75 0.50
N TYR A 88 12.41 0.64 1.18
CA TYR A 88 13.72 0.15 1.64
C TYR A 88 14.58 -0.51 0.54
N MET A 89 14.17 -0.46 -0.74
CA MET A 89 14.90 -1.12 -1.82
C MET A 89 16.33 -0.57 -2.00
N VAL A 90 16.54 0.74 -1.81
CA VAL A 90 17.88 1.33 -1.91
C VAL A 90 18.81 0.86 -0.77
N GLU A 91 18.26 0.54 0.38
CA GLU A 91 19.02 -0.04 1.50
C GLU A 91 19.38 -1.50 1.23
N LYS A 92 18.44 -2.28 0.71
CA LYS A 92 18.66 -3.70 0.36
C LYS A 92 19.60 -3.86 -0.83
N PHE A 93 19.57 -2.91 -1.76
CA PHE A 93 20.32 -2.92 -3.01
C PHE A 93 21.07 -1.59 -3.23
N PRO A 94 22.20 -1.36 -2.53
CA PRO A 94 22.92 -0.09 -2.59
C PRO A 94 23.42 0.29 -3.99
N PHE A 95 23.57 -0.64 -4.94
CA PHE A 95 23.93 -0.33 -6.31
C PHE A 95 22.93 0.61 -7.01
N LEU A 96 21.68 0.67 -6.52
CA LEU A 96 20.67 1.62 -7.00
C LEU A 96 21.08 3.09 -6.82
N GLU A 97 21.93 3.39 -5.84
CA GLU A 97 22.44 4.75 -5.62
C GLU A 97 23.29 5.26 -6.80
N THR A 98 23.96 4.35 -7.47
CA THR A 98 24.94 4.66 -8.55
C THR A 98 24.50 4.16 -9.92
N THR A 99 23.31 3.59 -10.04
CA THR A 99 22.82 3.09 -11.32
C THR A 99 22.75 4.20 -12.37
N SER A 100 23.11 3.84 -13.61
CA SER A 100 22.92 4.73 -14.76
C SER A 100 21.51 4.63 -15.35
N THR A 101 20.71 3.66 -14.95
CA THR A 101 19.31 3.52 -15.39
C THR A 101 18.46 4.65 -14.82
N ARG A 102 17.49 5.15 -15.59
CA ARG A 102 16.53 6.16 -15.10
C ARG A 102 15.72 5.60 -13.95
N LEU A 103 15.67 6.33 -12.83
CA LEU A 103 15.08 5.85 -11.60
C LEU A 103 13.75 6.55 -11.30
N VAL A 104 12.67 5.80 -11.30
CA VAL A 104 11.36 6.20 -10.80
C VAL A 104 11.23 5.75 -9.35
N VAL A 105 10.89 6.68 -8.47
CA VAL A 105 10.71 6.40 -7.03
C VAL A 105 9.23 6.52 -6.67
N ASP A 106 8.65 5.41 -6.19
CA ASP A 106 7.27 5.41 -5.71
C ASP A 106 7.20 5.75 -4.22
N LEU A 107 6.64 6.91 -3.93
CA LEU A 107 6.49 7.50 -2.59
C LEU A 107 5.04 7.40 -2.08
N TYR A 108 4.23 6.49 -2.63
CA TYR A 108 2.80 6.40 -2.29
C TYR A 108 2.53 6.01 -0.83
N ALA A 109 3.44 5.28 -0.20
CA ALA A 109 3.40 4.95 1.22
C ALA A 109 4.44 5.79 1.96
N PRO A 110 4.02 6.79 2.75
CA PRO A 110 4.94 7.62 3.52
C PRO A 110 5.40 6.87 4.79
N PHE A 111 6.20 5.82 4.61
CA PHE A 111 6.64 4.93 5.69
C PHE A 111 7.34 5.66 6.85
N ILE A 112 7.90 6.85 6.64
CA ILE A 112 8.42 7.71 7.70
C ILE A 112 7.34 8.15 8.70
N LEU A 113 6.08 8.25 8.24
CA LEU A 113 4.92 8.59 9.09
C LEU A 113 4.27 7.33 9.66
N GLU A 114 4.17 6.27 8.85
CA GLU A 114 3.63 4.97 9.26
C GLU A 114 4.44 4.36 10.41
N ASN A 115 5.77 4.45 10.34
CA ASN A 115 6.69 3.95 11.38
C ASN A 115 6.49 4.61 12.74
N LEU A 116 5.98 5.85 12.81
CA LEU A 116 5.67 6.52 14.09
C LEU A 116 4.56 5.78 14.86
N HIS A 117 3.63 5.15 14.13
CA HIS A 117 2.56 4.34 14.72
C HIS A 117 2.93 2.87 14.84
N TYR A 118 3.74 2.39 13.90
CA TYR A 118 4.17 1.00 13.87
C TYR A 118 4.96 0.59 15.10
N TYR A 119 5.79 1.50 15.58
CA TYR A 119 6.72 1.28 16.71
C TYR A 119 6.34 2.10 17.93
N LEU A 120 5.07 2.52 18.06
CA LEU A 120 4.62 3.41 19.14
C LEU A 120 4.84 2.82 20.53
N ASP A 121 4.65 1.50 20.68
CA ASP A 121 4.79 0.78 21.95
C ASP A 121 6.25 0.36 22.23
N GLU A 122 7.19 0.62 21.31
CA GLU A 122 8.61 0.32 21.51
C GLU A 122 9.32 1.42 22.30
N PRO A 123 10.43 1.12 22.99
CA PRO A 123 11.21 2.14 23.71
C PRO A 123 11.67 3.28 22.80
N MET A 124 11.68 4.49 23.33
CA MET A 124 11.97 5.73 22.58
C MET A 124 13.30 5.68 21.80
N ASN A 125 14.35 5.08 22.37
CA ASN A 125 15.64 4.92 21.69
C ASN A 125 15.54 4.03 20.44
N TYR A 126 14.68 3.02 20.47
CA TYR A 126 14.40 2.17 19.31
C TYR A 126 13.58 2.93 18.27
N GLN A 127 12.51 3.62 18.67
CA GLN A 127 11.71 4.48 17.79
C GLN A 127 12.61 5.50 17.08
N GLN A 128 13.51 6.19 17.80
CA GLN A 128 14.46 7.14 17.23
C GLN A 128 15.43 6.50 16.23
N ALA A 129 15.92 5.30 16.50
CA ALA A 129 16.82 4.58 15.58
C ALA A 129 16.12 4.22 14.27
N VAL A 130 14.90 3.67 14.35
CA VAL A 130 14.08 3.34 13.17
C VAL A 130 13.74 4.59 12.37
N ASN A 131 13.32 5.66 13.06
CA ASN A 131 13.02 6.93 12.39
C ASN A 131 14.24 7.52 11.69
N SER A 132 15.40 7.51 12.32
CA SER A 132 16.64 8.03 11.72
C SER A 132 17.02 7.23 10.46
N GLN A 133 16.85 5.91 10.47
CA GLN A 133 17.05 5.04 9.31
C GLN A 133 16.05 5.36 8.19
N ALA A 134 14.76 5.46 8.52
CA ALA A 134 13.71 5.77 7.55
C ALA A 134 13.94 7.13 6.88
N VAL A 135 14.35 8.14 7.65
CA VAL A 135 14.70 9.46 7.13
C VAL A 135 15.92 9.40 6.20
N ALA A 136 16.97 8.66 6.57
CA ALA A 136 18.17 8.49 5.75
C ALA A 136 17.83 7.83 4.40
N ILE A 137 17.04 6.76 4.41
CA ILE A 137 16.58 6.05 3.21
C ILE A 137 15.74 6.98 2.33
N THR A 138 14.78 7.69 2.93
CA THR A 138 13.93 8.65 2.20
C THR A 138 14.78 9.73 1.53
N ASN A 139 15.70 10.34 2.25
CA ASN A 139 16.59 11.37 1.70
C ASN A 139 17.49 10.82 0.59
N CYS A 140 17.95 9.58 0.70
CA CYS A 140 18.69 8.93 -0.38
C CYS A 140 17.84 8.82 -1.64
N LEU A 141 16.63 8.23 -1.53
CA LEU A 141 15.69 8.10 -2.65
C LEU A 141 15.38 9.45 -3.31
N LEU A 142 15.09 10.49 -2.49
CA LEU A 142 14.81 11.83 -2.98
C LEU A 142 16.01 12.44 -3.75
N LYS A 143 17.23 12.10 -3.40
CA LYS A 143 18.45 12.56 -4.08
C LYS A 143 18.70 11.86 -5.41
N ILE A 144 18.44 10.57 -5.49
CA ILE A 144 18.84 9.76 -6.65
C ILE A 144 17.74 9.60 -7.71
N GLY A 145 16.47 9.80 -7.37
CA GLY A 145 15.35 9.61 -8.31
C GLY A 145 15.34 10.63 -9.45
N ASP A 146 14.89 10.19 -10.62
CA ASP A 146 14.66 11.05 -11.78
C ASP A 146 13.21 11.52 -11.85
N PHE A 147 12.27 10.64 -11.49
CA PHE A 147 10.85 10.93 -11.38
C PHE A 147 10.28 10.35 -10.10
N PHE A 148 9.38 11.09 -9.46
CA PHE A 148 8.74 10.67 -8.22
C PHE A 148 7.25 10.51 -8.41
N MET A 149 6.70 9.43 -7.83
CA MET A 149 5.26 9.18 -7.81
C MET A 149 4.73 9.27 -6.38
N CYS A 150 3.53 9.79 -6.22
CA CYS A 150 2.85 9.83 -4.93
C CYS A 150 1.36 9.47 -5.06
N GLY A 151 0.71 9.10 -3.95
CA GLY A 151 -0.65 8.54 -3.98
C GLY A 151 -1.77 9.57 -4.12
N ASN A 152 -1.54 10.84 -3.75
CA ASN A 152 -2.54 11.90 -3.80
C ASN A 152 -1.89 13.29 -3.76
N SER A 153 -2.70 14.35 -3.93
CA SER A 153 -2.21 15.73 -3.96
C SER A 153 -1.59 16.20 -2.63
N ARG A 154 -2.12 15.75 -1.49
CA ARG A 154 -1.54 16.09 -0.18
C ARG A 154 -0.15 15.47 0.00
N GLN A 155 0.04 14.22 -0.47
CA GLN A 155 1.37 13.61 -0.52
C GLN A 155 2.30 14.37 -1.44
N ARG A 156 1.79 14.84 -2.59
CA ARG A 156 2.60 15.64 -3.51
C ARG A 156 3.15 16.89 -2.84
N ASP A 157 2.33 17.59 -2.06
CA ASP A 157 2.76 18.78 -1.32
C ASP A 157 3.80 18.43 -0.23
N LEU A 158 3.58 17.34 0.51
CA LEU A 158 4.56 16.82 1.49
C LEU A 158 5.91 16.54 0.83
N TRP A 159 5.89 15.81 -0.29
CA TRP A 159 7.12 15.41 -0.98
C TRP A 159 7.79 16.57 -1.71
N LEU A 160 7.05 17.55 -2.21
CA LEU A 160 7.64 18.78 -2.76
C LEU A 160 8.42 19.55 -1.67
N GLY A 161 7.91 19.61 -0.44
CA GLY A 161 8.66 20.16 0.69
C GLY A 161 9.95 19.39 0.97
N ALA A 162 9.89 18.05 0.98
CA ALA A 162 11.06 17.20 1.18
C ALA A 162 12.06 17.30 0.01
N LEU A 163 11.60 17.33 -1.24
CA LEU A 163 12.42 17.56 -2.44
C LEU A 163 13.11 18.92 -2.39
N THR A 164 12.42 19.98 -1.93
CA THR A 164 12.98 21.30 -1.72
C THR A 164 14.14 21.25 -0.72
N ALA A 165 13.93 20.62 0.44
CA ALA A 165 14.95 20.45 1.47
C ALA A 165 16.17 19.63 0.98
N ASN A 166 15.97 18.72 0.01
CA ASN A 166 17.02 17.94 -0.63
C ASN A 166 17.62 18.61 -1.88
N GLY A 167 17.26 19.89 -2.17
CA GLY A 167 17.81 20.67 -3.28
C GLY A 167 17.35 20.22 -4.66
N ARG A 168 16.25 19.44 -4.76
CA ARG A 168 15.70 18.93 -6.01
C ARG A 168 14.74 19.91 -6.69
N VAL A 169 14.11 20.79 -5.91
CA VAL A 169 13.41 21.95 -6.44
C VAL A 169 14.45 23.08 -6.59
N ASN A 170 14.91 23.29 -7.80
CA ASN A 170 16.00 24.18 -8.14
C ASN A 170 15.81 24.83 -9.52
N PRO A 171 16.66 25.78 -9.95
CA PRO A 171 16.48 26.45 -11.24
C PRO A 171 16.45 25.52 -12.45
N LEU A 172 17.15 24.37 -12.43
CA LEU A 172 17.17 23.42 -13.54
C LEU A 172 15.83 22.70 -13.68
N THR A 173 15.34 22.12 -12.58
CA THR A 173 14.05 21.40 -12.56
C THR A 173 12.88 22.35 -12.78
N PHE A 174 12.96 23.59 -12.28
CA PHE A 174 11.95 24.62 -12.51
C PHE A 174 11.93 25.14 -13.97
N ALA A 175 13.10 25.28 -14.60
CA ALA A 175 13.19 25.68 -16.01
C ALA A 175 12.65 24.60 -16.97
N ASP A 176 12.81 23.30 -16.60
CA ASP A 176 12.26 22.19 -17.37
C ASP A 176 10.73 22.11 -17.25
N ASP A 177 10.20 22.27 -16.04
CA ASP A 177 8.76 22.33 -15.79
C ASP A 177 8.45 23.16 -14.53
N SER A 178 7.88 24.33 -14.72
CA SER A 178 7.53 25.25 -13.62
C SER A 178 6.45 24.69 -12.65
N ARG A 179 5.72 23.67 -13.08
CA ARG A 179 4.74 22.94 -12.22
C ARG A 179 5.36 21.73 -11.52
N LEU A 180 6.60 21.39 -11.85
CA LEU A 180 7.34 20.25 -11.32
C LEU A 180 6.64 18.90 -11.52
N GLN A 181 5.74 18.78 -12.51
CA GLN A 181 5.04 17.53 -12.81
C GLN A 181 5.97 16.52 -13.51
N LYS A 182 7.02 17.01 -14.19
CA LYS A 182 8.08 16.15 -14.71
C LYS A 182 9.02 15.62 -13.63
N LEU A 183 9.08 16.27 -12.46
CA LEU A 183 9.85 15.81 -11.30
C LEU A 183 9.01 14.91 -10.39
N ILE A 184 7.77 15.34 -10.03
CA ILE A 184 6.86 14.58 -9.16
C ILE A 184 5.41 14.76 -9.60
N ASP A 185 4.70 13.64 -9.80
CA ASP A 185 3.29 13.68 -10.13
C ASP A 185 2.48 12.64 -9.34
N VAL A 186 1.14 12.79 -9.37
CA VAL A 186 0.23 11.90 -8.66
C VAL A 186 -0.05 10.66 -9.51
N VAL A 187 0.43 9.52 -9.04
CA VAL A 187 0.08 8.18 -9.54
C VAL A 187 -0.62 7.46 -8.40
N GLY A 188 -1.93 7.67 -8.29
CA GLY A 188 -2.74 7.14 -7.19
C GLY A 188 -2.85 5.62 -7.19
N ILE A 189 -3.66 5.12 -6.28
CA ILE A 189 -4.17 3.75 -6.35
C ILE A 189 -5.37 3.76 -7.29
N GLY A 190 -5.48 2.75 -8.12
CA GLY A 190 -6.61 2.57 -9.03
C GLY A 190 -7.39 1.29 -8.73
N PHE A 191 -8.46 1.10 -9.47
CA PHE A 191 -9.19 -0.15 -9.56
C PHE A 191 -9.32 -0.58 -11.03
N PRO A 192 -9.61 -1.87 -11.31
CA PRO A 192 -9.77 -2.34 -12.70
C PRO A 192 -10.84 -1.56 -13.45
N ALA A 193 -10.60 -1.22 -14.73
CA ALA A 193 -11.57 -0.49 -15.55
C ALA A 193 -12.86 -1.28 -15.81
N ARG A 194 -12.79 -2.61 -15.73
CA ARG A 194 -13.95 -3.48 -15.82
C ARG A 194 -14.80 -3.45 -14.55
N GLN A 195 -16.06 -3.81 -14.66
CA GLN A 195 -16.91 -4.03 -13.48
C GLN A 195 -16.43 -5.25 -12.68
N PRO A 196 -16.58 -5.24 -11.34
CA PRO A 196 -16.33 -6.41 -10.53
C PRO A 196 -17.33 -7.53 -10.86
N ARG A 197 -16.90 -8.79 -10.69
CA ARG A 197 -17.70 -9.98 -11.00
C ARG A 197 -17.91 -10.82 -9.76
N HIS A 198 -19.12 -11.30 -9.57
CA HIS A 198 -19.44 -12.29 -8.55
C HIS A 198 -19.27 -13.68 -9.17
N GLU A 199 -18.15 -14.33 -8.88
CA GLU A 199 -17.85 -15.63 -9.49
C GLU A 199 -18.27 -16.79 -8.59
N GLN A 200 -18.24 -16.60 -7.26
CA GLN A 200 -18.64 -17.61 -6.28
C GLN A 200 -19.12 -16.96 -4.98
N ALA A 201 -19.98 -17.66 -4.25
CA ALA A 201 -20.39 -17.24 -2.92
C ALA A 201 -19.20 -17.31 -1.96
N MET A 202 -18.94 -16.21 -1.26
CA MET A 202 -17.81 -16.08 -0.33
C MET A 202 -18.27 -16.11 1.12
N MET A 203 -19.38 -15.45 1.41
CA MET A 203 -19.92 -15.31 2.77
C MET A 203 -21.38 -15.74 2.82
N ARG A 204 -22.28 -15.15 2.03
CA ARG A 204 -23.71 -15.48 2.07
C ARG A 204 -23.92 -16.92 1.65
N ASP A 205 -24.56 -17.72 2.52
CA ASP A 205 -24.80 -19.15 2.33
C ASP A 205 -23.53 -20.03 2.16
N ALA A 206 -22.35 -19.41 2.11
CA ALA A 206 -21.06 -20.10 2.05
C ALA A 206 -20.40 -20.22 3.43
N HIS A 207 -20.55 -19.21 4.27
CA HIS A 207 -20.04 -19.23 5.65
C HIS A 207 -21.15 -19.60 6.64
N PRO A 208 -20.90 -20.54 7.59
CA PRO A 208 -21.95 -21.06 8.50
C PRO A 208 -22.69 -19.99 9.32
N LEU A 209 -22.04 -18.84 9.57
CA LEU A 209 -22.60 -17.75 10.37
C LEU A 209 -23.25 -16.65 9.51
N VAL A 210 -23.28 -16.79 8.18
CA VAL A 210 -23.77 -15.76 7.26
C VAL A 210 -24.90 -16.33 6.38
N PRO A 211 -26.16 -16.22 6.83
CA PRO A 211 -27.30 -16.62 6.03
C PRO A 211 -27.45 -15.77 4.77
N GLY A 212 -28.23 -16.24 3.80
CA GLY A 212 -28.38 -15.60 2.49
C GLY A 212 -28.98 -14.19 2.54
N ASP A 213 -29.77 -13.89 3.57
CA ASP A 213 -30.39 -12.58 3.82
C ASP A 213 -29.55 -11.65 4.70
N ALA A 214 -28.35 -12.08 5.13
CA ALA A 214 -27.48 -11.29 5.98
C ALA A 214 -27.10 -9.95 5.35
N ARG A 215 -27.02 -8.91 6.18
CA ARG A 215 -26.46 -7.60 5.82
C ARG A 215 -24.99 -7.56 6.23
N ILE A 216 -24.07 -7.50 5.26
CA ILE A 216 -22.64 -7.61 5.51
C ILE A 216 -22.00 -6.24 5.62
N VAL A 217 -21.44 -5.95 6.80
CA VAL A 217 -20.55 -4.81 7.06
C VAL A 217 -19.12 -5.30 6.96
N LEU A 218 -18.35 -4.76 6.01
CA LEU A 218 -17.04 -5.27 5.64
C LEU A 218 -15.90 -4.35 6.09
N TRP A 219 -15.00 -4.86 6.90
CA TRP A 219 -13.65 -4.33 7.08
C TRP A 219 -12.72 -4.99 6.07
N GLY A 220 -12.58 -4.40 4.88
CA GLY A 220 -11.98 -5.00 3.69
C GLY A 220 -10.46 -4.91 3.63
N GLY A 221 -9.73 -5.45 4.57
CA GLY A 221 -8.26 -5.49 4.56
C GLY A 221 -7.65 -5.57 5.95
N GLY A 222 -6.31 -5.52 6.04
CA GLY A 222 -5.58 -5.70 7.29
C GLY A 222 -6.04 -4.80 8.45
N ILE A 223 -5.92 -5.33 9.66
CA ILE A 223 -6.14 -4.60 10.91
C ILE A 223 -4.77 -4.08 11.37
N TRP A 224 -4.51 -2.79 11.13
CA TRP A 224 -3.22 -2.16 11.42
C TRP A 224 -3.26 -1.33 12.70
N ASN A 225 -2.13 -1.17 13.41
CA ASN A 225 -2.05 -0.41 14.66
C ASN A 225 -2.49 1.07 14.53
N TRP A 226 -2.43 1.65 13.33
CA TRP A 226 -2.87 3.02 13.03
C TRP A 226 -4.32 3.12 12.54
N LEU A 227 -5.12 2.06 12.71
CA LEU A 227 -6.55 2.03 12.40
C LEU A 227 -7.38 1.84 13.66
N ASP A 228 -8.69 2.10 13.58
CA ASP A 228 -9.60 2.04 14.71
C ASP A 228 -10.73 1.01 14.53
N PRO A 229 -10.42 -0.28 14.54
CA PRO A 229 -11.45 -1.33 14.57
C PRO A 229 -12.19 -1.40 15.91
N LEU A 230 -11.58 -0.87 17.00
CA LEU A 230 -12.17 -0.98 18.34
C LEU A 230 -13.46 -0.16 18.45
N THR A 231 -13.47 1.07 17.92
CA THR A 231 -14.69 1.89 17.88
C THR A 231 -15.82 1.21 17.10
N LEU A 232 -15.47 0.48 16.01
CA LEU A 232 -16.47 -0.29 15.25
C LEU A 232 -17.07 -1.43 16.09
N VAL A 233 -16.20 -2.20 16.78
CA VAL A 233 -16.66 -3.30 17.65
C VAL A 233 -17.48 -2.76 18.83
N GLN A 234 -17.11 -1.62 19.42
CA GLN A 234 -17.88 -0.97 20.48
C GLN A 234 -19.27 -0.52 20.01
N ALA A 235 -19.39 -0.07 18.77
CA ALA A 235 -20.64 0.36 18.16
C ALA A 235 -21.57 -0.84 17.83
N TRP A 236 -21.00 -2.03 17.65
CA TRP A 236 -21.66 -3.17 17.04
C TRP A 236 -22.93 -3.66 17.78
N PRO A 237 -23.01 -3.72 19.13
CA PRO A 237 -24.23 -4.11 19.83
C PRO A 237 -25.45 -3.25 19.48
N GLN A 238 -25.26 -1.94 19.25
CA GLN A 238 -26.35 -1.04 18.85
C GLN A 238 -26.82 -1.33 17.40
N VAL A 239 -25.88 -1.74 16.52
CA VAL A 239 -26.20 -2.13 15.14
C VAL A 239 -27.01 -3.42 15.13
N VAL A 240 -26.55 -4.47 15.82
CA VAL A 240 -27.23 -5.77 15.88
C VAL A 240 -28.60 -5.68 16.55
N ALA A 241 -28.77 -4.81 17.54
CA ALA A 241 -30.06 -4.56 18.18
C ALA A 241 -31.11 -4.04 17.18
N ARG A 242 -30.72 -3.30 16.16
CA ARG A 242 -31.61 -2.78 15.10
C ARG A 242 -31.67 -3.69 13.88
N HIS A 243 -30.53 -4.29 13.51
CA HIS A 243 -30.34 -5.17 12.36
C HIS A 243 -29.82 -6.54 12.81
N PRO A 244 -30.66 -7.44 13.35
CA PRO A 244 -30.22 -8.76 13.83
C PRO A 244 -29.60 -9.64 12.74
N GLU A 245 -29.94 -9.37 11.48
CA GLU A 245 -29.38 -10.02 10.29
C GLU A 245 -27.97 -9.51 9.93
N ALA A 246 -27.49 -8.42 10.57
CA ALA A 246 -26.17 -7.84 10.25
C ALA A 246 -25.02 -8.77 10.68
N ARG A 247 -23.99 -8.83 9.83
CA ARG A 247 -22.74 -9.53 10.10
C ARG A 247 -21.56 -8.60 9.83
N LEU A 248 -20.68 -8.48 10.82
CA LEU A 248 -19.43 -7.74 10.68
C LEU A 248 -18.30 -8.70 10.29
N VAL A 249 -17.70 -8.49 9.15
CA VAL A 249 -16.63 -9.33 8.61
C VAL A 249 -15.33 -8.54 8.59
N PHE A 250 -14.35 -9.01 9.36
CA PHE A 250 -12.97 -8.53 9.32
C PHE A 250 -12.13 -9.42 8.41
N LEU A 251 -11.51 -8.82 7.41
CA LEU A 251 -10.45 -9.47 6.62
C LEU A 251 -9.08 -9.11 7.16
N GLY A 252 -8.09 -9.99 6.92
CA GLY A 252 -6.69 -9.66 7.11
C GLY A 252 -6.25 -9.59 8.57
N THR A 253 -6.59 -10.62 9.36
CA THR A 253 -6.05 -10.78 10.73
C THR A 253 -4.58 -11.20 10.72
N ARG A 254 -4.07 -11.73 9.59
CA ARG A 254 -2.66 -12.12 9.44
C ARG A 254 -2.13 -11.75 8.07
N HIS A 255 -1.02 -10.99 8.03
CA HIS A 255 -0.40 -10.56 6.78
C HIS A 255 0.20 -11.75 6.01
N PRO A 256 0.04 -11.84 4.66
CA PRO A 256 0.59 -12.95 3.86
C PRO A 256 2.12 -12.91 3.77
N ASN A 257 2.75 -11.74 3.91
CA ASN A 257 4.18 -11.62 4.00
C ASN A 257 4.63 -11.79 5.46
N PRO A 258 5.41 -12.86 5.79
CA PRO A 258 5.86 -13.14 7.15
C PRO A 258 6.88 -12.13 7.69
N ASP A 259 7.47 -11.29 6.83
CA ASP A 259 8.41 -10.23 7.25
C ASP A 259 7.69 -9.00 7.81
N VAL A 260 6.39 -8.88 7.57
CA VAL A 260 5.56 -7.84 8.17
C VAL A 260 5.28 -8.22 9.61
N PRO A 261 5.70 -7.40 10.60
CA PRO A 261 5.44 -7.67 11.99
C PRO A 261 3.95 -7.81 12.30
N TYR A 262 3.64 -8.58 13.33
CA TYR A 262 2.28 -8.76 13.80
C TYR A 262 1.75 -7.46 14.44
N HIS A 263 0.48 -7.16 14.23
CA HIS A 263 -0.19 -6.00 14.78
C HIS A 263 -1.02 -6.37 16.01
N GLU A 264 -0.68 -5.84 17.17
CA GLU A 264 -1.43 -6.07 18.41
C GLU A 264 -2.90 -5.62 18.35
N MET A 265 -3.21 -4.69 17.44
CA MET A 265 -4.58 -4.25 17.21
C MET A 265 -5.51 -5.40 16.81
N VAL A 266 -4.97 -6.45 16.19
CA VAL A 266 -5.75 -7.68 15.88
C VAL A 266 -6.24 -8.35 17.15
N ASP A 267 -5.31 -8.61 18.09
CA ASP A 267 -5.66 -9.25 19.37
C ASP A 267 -6.62 -8.40 20.20
N LYS A 268 -6.37 -7.08 20.24
CA LYS A 268 -7.25 -6.13 20.94
C LYS A 268 -8.68 -6.16 20.35
N THR A 269 -8.78 -6.25 19.02
CA THR A 269 -10.08 -6.30 18.32
C THR A 269 -10.81 -7.61 18.59
N ILE A 270 -10.12 -8.73 18.53
CA ILE A 270 -10.67 -10.06 18.82
C ILE A 270 -11.13 -10.14 20.28
N ALA A 271 -10.27 -9.72 21.22
CA ALA A 271 -10.59 -9.72 22.65
C ALA A 271 -11.82 -8.87 22.97
N LEU A 272 -11.95 -7.70 22.34
CA LEU A 272 -13.13 -6.85 22.53
C LEU A 272 -14.39 -7.51 21.94
N ALA A 273 -14.31 -8.16 20.79
CA ALA A 273 -15.43 -8.89 20.19
C ALA A 273 -15.88 -10.08 21.06
N GLU A 274 -14.93 -10.76 21.72
CA GLU A 274 -15.22 -11.79 22.73
C GLU A 274 -15.89 -11.19 23.98
N GLN A 275 -15.35 -10.09 24.49
CA GLN A 275 -15.88 -9.42 25.69
C GLN A 275 -17.33 -8.97 25.53
N ILE A 276 -17.71 -8.45 24.36
CA ILE A 276 -19.10 -8.06 24.06
C ILE A 276 -19.99 -9.25 23.67
N GLY A 277 -19.43 -10.46 23.57
CA GLY A 277 -20.15 -11.71 23.30
C GLY A 277 -20.62 -11.89 21.86
N GLU A 278 -20.03 -11.18 20.88
CA GLU A 278 -20.44 -11.19 19.48
C GLU A 278 -19.45 -11.94 18.55
N LYS A 279 -18.23 -12.25 19.01
CA LYS A 279 -17.29 -13.09 18.26
C LYS A 279 -17.91 -14.45 17.93
N ASP A 280 -17.71 -14.90 16.70
CA ASP A 280 -18.23 -16.17 16.16
C ASP A 280 -19.76 -16.29 16.26
N LYS A 281 -20.46 -15.15 16.34
CA LYS A 281 -21.92 -15.02 16.23
C LYS A 281 -22.28 -14.06 15.09
N THR A 282 -22.02 -12.78 15.30
CA THR A 282 -22.28 -11.72 14.33
C THR A 282 -21.00 -11.00 13.88
N ILE A 283 -19.88 -11.20 14.60
CA ILE A 283 -18.53 -10.71 14.21
C ILE A 283 -17.67 -11.90 13.77
N ILE A 284 -17.17 -11.85 12.56
CA ILE A 284 -16.42 -12.91 11.88
C ILE A 284 -15.05 -12.40 11.52
N PHE A 285 -14.01 -13.18 11.83
CA PHE A 285 -12.63 -12.88 11.50
C PHE A 285 -12.11 -13.86 10.46
N ILE A 286 -11.55 -13.35 9.36
CA ILE A 286 -10.94 -14.13 8.28
C ILE A 286 -9.46 -13.79 8.22
N GLU A 287 -8.60 -14.81 8.15
CA GLU A 287 -7.15 -14.66 8.19
C GLU A 287 -6.65 -13.82 7.00
N TRP A 288 -6.98 -14.21 5.79
CA TRP A 288 -6.72 -13.48 4.56
C TRP A 288 -7.59 -14.03 3.43
N LEU A 289 -7.74 -13.27 2.35
CA LEU A 289 -8.49 -13.66 1.17
C LEU A 289 -7.59 -13.55 -0.08
N ALA A 290 -7.73 -14.48 -1.01
CA ALA A 290 -7.02 -14.38 -2.28
C ALA A 290 -7.47 -13.13 -3.06
N TYR A 291 -6.50 -12.47 -3.70
CA TYR A 291 -6.73 -11.17 -4.36
C TYR A 291 -7.89 -11.21 -5.36
N MET A 292 -8.00 -12.29 -6.13
CA MET A 292 -9.07 -12.44 -7.13
C MET A 292 -10.44 -12.69 -6.51
N GLU A 293 -10.51 -13.27 -5.32
CA GLU A 293 -11.75 -13.59 -4.62
C GLU A 293 -12.40 -12.35 -3.98
N ARG A 294 -11.63 -11.26 -3.80
CA ARG A 294 -12.14 -10.03 -3.17
C ARG A 294 -13.32 -9.42 -3.92
N GLU A 295 -13.42 -9.63 -5.24
CA GLU A 295 -14.53 -9.11 -6.05
C GLU A 295 -15.88 -9.65 -5.60
N SER A 296 -15.96 -10.97 -5.43
CA SER A 296 -17.18 -11.63 -4.98
C SER A 296 -17.60 -11.13 -3.60
N LEU A 297 -16.64 -11.04 -2.65
CA LEU A 297 -16.93 -10.53 -1.31
C LEU A 297 -17.37 -9.06 -1.30
N LEU A 298 -16.74 -8.21 -2.07
CA LEU A 298 -17.13 -6.79 -2.20
C LEU A 298 -18.55 -6.63 -2.77
N LEU A 299 -18.95 -7.52 -3.68
CA LEU A 299 -20.30 -7.52 -4.24
C LEU A 299 -21.35 -8.06 -3.26
N GLU A 300 -20.99 -8.99 -2.39
CA GLU A 300 -21.83 -9.49 -1.32
C GLU A 300 -21.99 -8.50 -0.16
N ALA A 301 -21.01 -7.63 0.08
CA ALA A 301 -21.06 -6.65 1.15
C ALA A 301 -22.11 -5.56 0.89
N ASP A 302 -22.68 -5.03 1.97
CA ASP A 302 -23.65 -3.93 1.97
C ASP A 302 -23.02 -2.60 2.38
N VAL A 303 -21.96 -2.62 3.23
CA VAL A 303 -21.24 -1.44 3.71
C VAL A 303 -19.76 -1.77 3.81
N GLY A 304 -18.89 -0.90 3.28
CA GLY A 304 -17.46 -0.93 3.52
C GLY A 304 -17.07 0.03 4.65
N VAL A 305 -16.19 -0.40 5.55
CA VAL A 305 -15.79 0.41 6.70
C VAL A 305 -14.31 0.75 6.67
N MET A 306 -13.99 2.02 7.00
CA MET A 306 -12.63 2.52 7.15
C MET A 306 -12.55 3.51 8.32
N LEU A 307 -12.29 3.01 9.53
CA LEU A 307 -12.12 3.85 10.72
C LEU A 307 -10.65 3.98 11.10
N HIS A 308 -10.28 5.16 11.54
CA HIS A 308 -8.91 5.51 11.95
C HIS A 308 -8.90 6.70 12.91
N PRO A 309 -7.88 6.83 13.77
CA PRO A 309 -7.63 8.05 14.53
C PRO A 309 -7.19 9.18 13.60
N ILE A 310 -7.36 10.43 14.03
CA ILE A 310 -6.86 11.61 13.31
C ILE A 310 -5.43 11.91 13.75
N HIS A 311 -4.47 11.66 12.86
CA HIS A 311 -3.05 11.93 13.08
C HIS A 311 -2.35 12.28 11.76
N ILE A 312 -1.04 12.54 11.83
CA ILE A 312 -0.28 13.02 10.66
C ILE A 312 -0.23 11.99 9.52
N GLU A 313 -0.16 10.68 9.81
CA GLU A 313 -0.24 9.63 8.78
C GLU A 313 -1.58 9.69 8.05
N THR A 314 -2.70 9.76 8.80
CA THR A 314 -4.06 9.86 8.25
C THR A 314 -4.18 10.97 7.21
N ARG A 315 -3.61 12.15 7.51
CA ARG A 315 -3.65 13.31 6.60
C ARG A 315 -3.03 12.98 5.23
N TYR A 316 -2.00 12.15 5.19
CA TYR A 316 -1.20 11.85 3.99
C TYR A 316 -1.40 10.44 3.46
N SER A 317 -2.25 9.64 4.05
CA SER A 317 -2.47 8.26 3.63
C SER A 317 -3.14 8.14 2.26
N ALA A 318 -2.90 7.00 1.61
CA ALA A 318 -3.64 6.55 0.44
C ALA A 318 -4.38 5.26 0.82
N ARG A 319 -5.67 5.36 1.16
CA ARG A 319 -6.48 4.25 1.69
C ARG A 319 -6.92 3.29 0.58
N THR A 320 -6.11 2.27 0.29
CA THR A 320 -6.34 1.32 -0.81
C THR A 320 -7.69 0.64 -0.75
N ARG A 321 -8.15 0.20 0.44
CA ARG A 321 -9.44 -0.49 0.61
C ARG A 321 -10.65 0.35 0.20
N VAL A 322 -10.57 1.68 0.35
CA VAL A 322 -11.66 2.57 -0.08
C VAL A 322 -11.82 2.54 -1.59
N LEU A 323 -10.73 2.36 -2.35
CA LEU A 323 -10.79 2.23 -3.80
C LEU A 323 -11.51 0.93 -4.22
N ASP A 324 -11.32 -0.18 -3.49
CA ASP A 324 -12.08 -1.41 -3.71
C ASP A 324 -13.58 -1.20 -3.42
N TYR A 325 -13.91 -0.45 -2.37
CA TYR A 325 -15.31 -0.08 -2.08
C TYR A 325 -15.91 0.78 -3.20
N LEU A 326 -15.16 1.77 -3.71
CA LEU A 326 -15.57 2.57 -4.85
C LEU A 326 -15.83 1.69 -6.08
N TRP A 327 -14.92 0.76 -6.41
CA TRP A 327 -15.05 -0.15 -7.53
C TRP A 327 -16.33 -0.99 -7.47
N ALA A 328 -16.66 -1.51 -6.29
CA ALA A 328 -17.88 -2.29 -6.06
C ALA A 328 -19.14 -1.44 -5.82
N ARG A 329 -19.06 -0.11 -5.92
CA ARG A 329 -20.13 0.83 -5.55
C ARG A 329 -20.71 0.53 -4.16
N LEU A 330 -19.83 0.18 -3.24
CA LEU A 330 -20.17 -0.18 -1.88
C LEU A 330 -20.24 1.09 -1.02
N PRO A 331 -21.37 1.41 -0.37
CA PRO A 331 -21.45 2.54 0.56
C PRO A 331 -20.37 2.48 1.62
N VAL A 332 -19.78 3.63 1.94
CA VAL A 332 -18.59 3.72 2.81
C VAL A 332 -18.93 4.41 4.13
N LEU A 333 -18.61 3.75 5.24
CA LEU A 333 -18.48 4.41 6.54
C LEU A 333 -17.02 4.70 6.82
N ILE A 334 -16.66 5.96 7.03
CA ILE A 334 -15.27 6.39 7.17
C ILE A 334 -15.13 7.47 8.25
N THR A 335 -13.99 7.44 8.97
CA THR A 335 -13.59 8.57 9.84
C THR A 335 -13.13 9.75 8.98
N GLU A 336 -13.41 10.97 9.43
CA GLU A 336 -12.95 12.20 8.79
C GLU A 336 -11.42 12.35 8.81
N GLY A 337 -10.85 13.25 7.97
CA GLY A 337 -9.45 13.70 8.07
C GLY A 337 -8.55 13.30 6.91
N ASP A 338 -8.84 12.26 6.17
CA ASP A 338 -8.08 11.85 4.97
C ASP A 338 -8.73 12.34 3.66
N VAL A 339 -8.05 12.14 2.54
CA VAL A 339 -8.54 12.51 1.20
C VAL A 339 -9.77 11.69 0.81
N THR A 340 -9.86 10.44 1.25
CA THR A 340 -10.96 9.55 0.86
C THR A 340 -12.25 9.90 1.61
N SER A 341 -12.15 10.35 2.86
CA SER A 341 -13.31 10.87 3.62
C SER A 341 -13.90 12.14 2.99
N GLU A 342 -13.05 13.00 2.41
CA GLU A 342 -13.53 14.16 1.63
C GLU A 342 -14.34 13.72 0.39
N TRP A 343 -13.92 12.65 -0.29
CA TRP A 343 -14.69 12.12 -1.43
C TRP A 343 -16.03 11.53 -0.96
N VAL A 344 -16.04 10.78 0.14
CA VAL A 344 -17.28 10.20 0.70
C VAL A 344 -18.27 11.31 1.04
N ALA A 345 -17.83 12.37 1.72
CA ALA A 345 -18.67 13.53 2.05
C ALA A 345 -19.14 14.27 0.79
N ARG A 346 -18.21 14.60 -0.11
CA ARG A 346 -18.48 15.44 -1.30
C ARG A 346 -19.44 14.79 -2.29
N TYR A 347 -19.32 13.49 -2.49
CA TYR A 347 -20.11 12.76 -3.49
C TYR A 347 -21.28 11.98 -2.89
N GLY A 348 -21.44 11.98 -1.56
CA GLY A 348 -22.53 11.25 -0.91
C GLY A 348 -22.38 9.73 -1.00
N LEU A 349 -21.15 9.21 -0.94
CA LEU A 349 -20.84 7.78 -1.12
C LEU A 349 -21.15 6.93 0.13
N GLY A 350 -21.67 7.55 1.19
CA GLY A 350 -21.91 6.92 2.47
C GLY A 350 -21.96 7.92 3.60
N ARG A 351 -21.27 7.63 4.72
CA ARG A 351 -21.26 8.52 5.90
C ARG A 351 -19.84 8.73 6.40
N VAL A 352 -19.57 9.96 6.85
CA VAL A 352 -18.34 10.36 7.52
C VAL A 352 -18.64 10.59 9.00
N VAL A 353 -17.80 10.08 9.88
CA VAL A 353 -17.99 10.15 11.34
C VAL A 353 -16.74 10.74 12.02
N PRO A 354 -16.88 11.35 13.20
CA PRO A 354 -15.73 11.76 14.01
C PRO A 354 -14.97 10.53 14.55
N GLU A 355 -13.66 10.71 14.83
CA GLU A 355 -12.83 9.66 15.41
C GLU A 355 -13.32 9.21 16.79
N GLY A 356 -13.16 7.91 17.11
CA GLY A 356 -13.39 7.35 18.43
C GLY A 356 -14.84 7.42 18.95
N ASN A 357 -15.81 7.79 18.10
CA ASN A 357 -17.22 7.97 18.52
C ASN A 357 -18.08 6.78 18.08
N SER A 358 -18.23 5.80 18.98
CA SER A 358 -18.99 4.57 18.71
C SER A 358 -20.50 4.84 18.48
N ASP A 359 -21.09 5.84 19.13
CA ASP A 359 -22.51 6.17 18.93
C ASP A 359 -22.74 6.76 17.53
N SER A 360 -21.83 7.62 17.06
CA SER A 360 -21.88 8.16 15.68
C SER A 360 -21.67 7.04 14.65
N VAL A 361 -20.77 6.07 14.93
CA VAL A 361 -20.54 4.90 14.06
C VAL A 361 -21.79 4.05 13.99
N ALA A 362 -22.43 3.73 15.14
CA ALA A 362 -23.66 2.95 15.18
C ALA A 362 -24.81 3.64 14.43
N ALA A 363 -25.01 4.94 14.69
CA ALA A 363 -26.04 5.72 14.00
C ALA A 363 -25.85 5.74 12.50
N ALA A 364 -24.61 5.99 12.03
CA ALA A 364 -24.28 6.03 10.61
C ALA A 364 -24.42 4.65 9.92
N LEU A 365 -24.01 3.55 10.58
CA LEU A 365 -24.24 2.20 10.08
C LEU A 365 -25.74 1.89 9.94
N ASN A 366 -26.52 2.22 10.96
CA ASN A 366 -27.97 2.02 10.94
C ASN A 366 -28.61 2.80 9.78
N GLU A 367 -28.22 4.07 9.57
CA GLU A 367 -28.72 4.86 8.44
C GLU A 367 -28.37 4.27 7.06
N ILE A 368 -27.17 3.69 6.91
CA ILE A 368 -26.75 3.05 5.65
C ILE A 368 -27.52 1.73 5.48
N LEU A 369 -27.62 0.92 6.52
CA LEU A 369 -28.28 -0.38 6.48
C LEU A 369 -29.81 -0.29 6.32
N ASP A 370 -30.45 0.81 6.73
CA ASP A 370 -31.88 1.08 6.47
C ASP A 370 -32.19 1.26 4.97
N GLN A 371 -31.15 1.45 4.14
CA GLN A 371 -31.30 1.68 2.71
C GLN A 371 -30.73 0.50 1.91
N PRO A 372 -31.29 0.20 0.74
CA PRO A 372 -30.67 -0.76 -0.16
C PRO A 372 -29.36 -0.17 -0.73
N LYS A 373 -28.31 -1.01 -0.90
CA LYS A 373 -27.02 -0.61 -1.49
C LYS A 373 -27.21 0.18 -2.81
N ALA A 374 -28.20 -0.20 -3.62
CA ALA A 374 -28.51 0.45 -4.89
C ALA A 374 -28.87 1.95 -4.75
N ALA A 375 -29.34 2.41 -3.59
CA ALA A 375 -29.65 3.82 -3.36
C ALA A 375 -28.41 4.74 -3.48
N PHE A 376 -27.21 4.19 -3.27
CA PHE A 376 -25.94 4.92 -3.37
C PHE A 376 -25.31 4.81 -4.76
N ALA A 377 -25.73 3.88 -5.62
CA ALA A 377 -25.02 3.52 -6.86
C ALA A 377 -24.71 4.70 -7.77
N GLN A 378 -25.66 5.64 -7.96
CA GLN A 378 -25.47 6.80 -8.84
C GLN A 378 -24.37 7.76 -8.34
N ALA A 379 -24.16 7.83 -7.03
CA ALA A 379 -23.17 8.73 -6.42
C ALA A 379 -21.72 8.36 -6.80
N PHE A 380 -21.47 7.10 -7.16
CA PHE A 380 -20.15 6.60 -7.54
C PHE A 380 -19.74 6.92 -8.97
N GLU A 381 -20.69 7.16 -9.89
CA GLU A 381 -20.41 7.31 -11.34
C GLU A 381 -19.33 8.37 -11.67
N PRO A 382 -19.29 9.56 -11.02
CA PRO A 382 -18.26 10.55 -11.30
C PRO A 382 -16.82 10.08 -10.98
N LEU A 383 -16.69 9.05 -10.13
CA LEU A 383 -15.39 8.54 -9.67
C LEU A 383 -14.92 7.31 -10.47
N MET A 384 -15.85 6.57 -11.09
CA MET A 384 -15.53 5.33 -11.79
C MET A 384 -14.50 5.52 -12.91
N GLN A 385 -14.60 6.59 -13.68
CA GLN A 385 -13.63 6.88 -14.73
C GLN A 385 -12.31 7.46 -14.16
N ARG A 386 -12.40 8.24 -13.08
CA ARG A 386 -11.26 8.98 -12.54
C ARG A 386 -10.19 8.09 -11.89
N PHE A 387 -10.60 6.99 -11.27
CA PHE A 387 -9.73 6.13 -10.47
C PHE A 387 -9.47 4.75 -11.08
N SER A 388 -9.77 4.55 -12.37
CA SER A 388 -9.38 3.32 -13.04
C SER A 388 -7.86 3.27 -13.26
N TRP A 389 -7.25 2.09 -13.18
CA TRP A 389 -5.81 1.91 -13.40
C TRP A 389 -5.30 2.54 -14.68
N PRO A 390 -5.97 2.39 -15.86
CA PRO A 390 -5.53 3.04 -17.09
C PRO A 390 -5.44 4.58 -16.99
N VAL A 391 -6.24 5.19 -16.13
CA VAL A 391 -6.22 6.65 -15.93
C VAL A 391 -5.16 7.07 -14.92
N VAL A 392 -5.09 6.40 -13.78
CA VAL A 392 -4.17 6.81 -12.70
C VAL A 392 -2.70 6.57 -13.04
N VAL A 393 -2.37 5.65 -13.96
CA VAL A 393 -0.97 5.40 -14.39
C VAL A 393 -0.48 6.37 -15.48
N GLN A 394 -1.33 7.23 -16.02
CA GLN A 394 -0.96 8.12 -17.14
C GLN A 394 0.27 8.99 -16.88
N PRO A 395 0.51 9.56 -15.68
CA PRO A 395 1.73 10.31 -15.44
C PRO A 395 2.99 9.43 -15.54
N LEU A 396 2.94 8.18 -15.05
CA LEU A 396 4.05 7.23 -15.19
C LEU A 396 4.26 6.83 -16.65
N LEU A 397 3.18 6.50 -17.37
CA LEU A 397 3.26 6.14 -18.78
C LEU A 397 3.87 7.28 -19.62
N ARG A 398 3.44 8.52 -19.39
CA ARG A 398 4.02 9.71 -20.03
C ARG A 398 5.51 9.82 -19.72
N TYR A 399 5.91 9.68 -18.46
CA TYR A 399 7.32 9.69 -18.08
C TYR A 399 8.10 8.56 -18.79
N CYS A 400 7.56 7.35 -18.88
CA CYS A 400 8.23 6.24 -19.57
C CYS A 400 8.47 6.54 -21.05
N ARG A 401 7.53 7.18 -21.73
CA ARG A 401 7.60 7.50 -23.17
C ARG A 401 8.45 8.72 -23.49
N GLU A 402 8.35 9.76 -22.70
CA GLU A 402 8.85 11.10 -23.01
C GLU A 402 9.89 11.60 -22.01
N GLY A 403 9.97 10.95 -20.83
CA GLY A 403 10.81 11.41 -19.74
C GLY A 403 12.30 11.17 -20.01
N GLU A 404 13.09 12.10 -19.51
CA GLU A 404 14.54 12.05 -19.51
C GLU A 404 15.06 11.92 -18.08
N TYR A 405 16.37 11.87 -17.92
CA TYR A 405 16.98 12.05 -16.60
C TYR A 405 16.60 13.42 -16.03
N ALA A 406 16.37 13.48 -14.73
CA ALA A 406 16.17 14.78 -14.08
C ALA A 406 17.35 15.70 -14.40
N PRO A 407 17.09 16.95 -14.85
CA PRO A 407 18.17 17.83 -15.35
C PRO A 407 19.23 18.17 -14.31
N ASP A 408 18.89 18.12 -13.02
CA ASP A 408 19.82 18.31 -11.92
C ASP A 408 20.64 17.04 -11.59
N ARG A 409 20.16 15.84 -11.98
CA ARG A 409 20.91 14.58 -11.82
C ARG A 409 22.06 14.47 -12.79
N LEU A 410 21.89 14.93 -14.03
CA LEU A 410 22.95 14.94 -15.03
C LEU A 410 24.19 15.73 -14.58
N ASN A 411 23.97 16.81 -13.82
CA ASN A 411 25.05 17.64 -13.28
C ASN A 411 25.73 17.05 -12.03
N ARG A 412 25.11 16.03 -11.38
CA ARG A 412 25.64 15.37 -10.16
C ARG A 412 26.52 14.16 -10.44
N ARG A 413 26.76 13.79 -11.69
CA ARG A 413 27.68 12.68 -12.07
C ARG A 413 29.16 12.96 -11.73
N SER A 414 29.49 14.09 -11.10
CA SER A 414 30.82 14.34 -10.49
C SER A 414 30.95 13.59 -9.15
N PRO A 415 32.10 12.97 -8.88
CA PRO A 415 32.29 11.99 -7.81
C PRO A 415 32.32 12.53 -6.36
N ASP A 416 31.91 13.76 -6.09
CA ASP A 416 32.11 14.44 -4.81
C ASP A 416 30.99 14.28 -3.74
N VAL A 417 30.00 13.43 -3.96
CA VAL A 417 28.92 13.21 -2.96
C VAL A 417 28.90 11.76 -2.47
N THR A 418 29.94 11.34 -1.80
CA THR A 418 29.94 10.12 -0.98
C THR A 418 29.27 10.39 0.39
N THR A 419 27.95 10.45 0.43
CA THR A 419 27.23 10.17 1.66
C THR A 419 26.77 8.71 1.63
N SER A 420 27.72 7.80 1.88
CA SER A 420 27.39 6.38 1.96
C SER A 420 26.43 6.10 3.13
N ILE A 421 25.30 5.45 2.84
CA ILE A 421 24.35 4.90 3.82
C ILE A 421 25.02 3.82 4.69
N SER A 422 26.23 3.36 4.35
CA SER A 422 26.90 2.21 4.94
C SER A 422 27.20 2.29 6.44
N SER A 423 27.20 3.46 7.07
CA SER A 423 27.49 3.58 8.51
C SER A 423 26.28 3.50 9.45
N PRO A 424 25.04 3.91 9.10
CA PRO A 424 23.88 3.72 9.98
C PRO A 424 23.37 2.28 10.05
N LEU A 425 23.53 1.49 8.97
CA LEU A 425 22.98 0.15 8.83
C LEU A 425 23.56 -0.86 9.82
N ILE A 426 24.87 -0.92 9.94
CA ILE A 426 25.55 -1.81 10.88
C ILE A 426 25.18 -1.42 12.32
N ARG A 427 25.03 -0.12 12.58
CA ARG A 427 24.60 0.39 13.90
C ARG A 427 23.13 0.05 14.20
N SER A 428 22.23 0.12 13.24
CA SER A 428 20.83 -0.22 13.45
C SER A 428 20.60 -1.72 13.67
N TRP A 429 21.32 -2.56 12.92
CA TRP A 429 21.23 -4.03 13.07
C TRP A 429 21.83 -4.47 14.41
N LEU A 430 22.99 -3.92 14.79
CA LEU A 430 23.59 -4.14 16.09
C LEU A 430 22.73 -3.57 17.23
N ALA A 431 22.16 -2.37 17.06
CA ALA A 431 21.25 -1.77 18.03
C ALA A 431 19.99 -2.62 18.23
N ARG A 432 19.40 -3.13 17.15
CA ARG A 432 18.28 -4.07 17.17
C ARG A 432 18.62 -5.38 17.90
N SER A 433 19.75 -5.97 17.56
CA SER A 433 20.21 -7.21 18.20
C SER A 433 20.53 -7.00 19.69
N VAL A 434 21.19 -5.89 20.04
CA VAL A 434 21.47 -5.51 21.44
C VAL A 434 20.20 -5.20 22.20
N TYR A 435 19.23 -4.55 21.59
CA TYR A 435 17.94 -4.26 22.19
C TYR A 435 17.17 -5.56 22.51
N ILE A 436 16.96 -6.45 21.52
CA ILE A 436 16.30 -7.74 21.73
C ILE A 436 17.02 -8.55 22.81
N MET A 437 18.34 -8.55 22.80
CA MET A 437 19.14 -9.24 23.81
C MET A 437 18.94 -8.67 25.23
N ARG A 438 18.77 -7.36 25.35
CA ARG A 438 18.61 -6.68 26.67
C ARG A 438 17.18 -6.73 27.22
N THR A 439 16.17 -6.70 26.34
CA THR A 439 14.75 -6.61 26.76
C THR A 439 14.07 -7.97 26.81
N GLU A 440 14.38 -8.84 25.85
CA GLU A 440 13.73 -10.14 25.68
C GLU A 440 14.69 -11.32 25.94
N GLY A 441 15.97 -11.04 26.11
CA GLY A 441 17.01 -12.01 26.41
C GLY A 441 17.58 -12.72 25.18
N MET A 442 18.70 -13.45 25.39
CA MET A 442 19.43 -14.19 24.35
C MET A 442 18.57 -15.23 23.63
N GLN A 443 17.62 -15.85 24.33
CA GLN A 443 16.73 -16.86 23.76
C GLN A 443 15.79 -16.27 22.70
N ALA A 444 15.24 -15.09 22.94
CA ALA A 444 14.36 -14.40 21.99
C ALA A 444 15.14 -13.96 20.75
N LEU A 445 16.36 -13.45 20.90
CA LEU A 445 17.25 -13.12 19.79
C LEU A 445 17.56 -14.37 18.94
N LEU A 446 17.91 -15.48 19.56
CA LEU A 446 18.19 -16.74 18.88
C LEU A 446 16.95 -17.32 18.19
N GLN A 447 15.78 -17.22 18.81
CA GLN A 447 14.51 -17.67 18.20
C GLN A 447 14.12 -16.82 16.99
N ARG A 448 14.33 -15.49 17.03
CA ARG A 448 14.08 -14.60 15.88
C ARG A 448 15.10 -14.83 14.77
N ALA A 449 16.38 -15.00 15.10
CA ALA A 449 17.42 -15.37 14.15
C ALA A 449 17.14 -16.76 13.53
N TRP A 450 16.70 -17.73 14.34
CA TRP A 450 16.35 -19.07 13.86
C TRP A 450 15.11 -19.07 12.98
N ARG A 451 14.05 -18.32 13.32
CA ARG A 451 12.86 -18.15 12.47
C ARG A 451 13.21 -17.49 11.14
N TYR A 452 14.05 -16.47 11.17
CA TYR A 452 14.57 -15.83 9.96
C TYR A 452 15.39 -16.81 9.11
N PHE A 453 16.23 -17.62 9.74
CA PHE A 453 17.02 -18.66 9.06
C PHE A 453 16.12 -19.76 8.48
N GLN A 454 15.15 -20.28 9.23
CA GLN A 454 14.20 -21.29 8.75
C GLN A 454 13.35 -20.75 7.58
N TRP A 455 12.89 -19.53 7.68
CA TRP A 455 12.16 -18.88 6.61
C TRP A 455 13.02 -18.70 5.35
N ARG A 456 14.30 -18.39 5.51
CA ARG A 456 15.26 -18.23 4.41
C ARG A 456 15.61 -19.58 3.76
N VAL A 457 15.75 -20.65 4.56
CA VAL A 457 16.06 -22.02 4.08
C VAL A 457 14.83 -22.68 3.44
N ALA A 458 13.61 -22.41 3.91
CA ALA A 458 12.38 -22.92 3.31
C ALA A 458 12.07 -22.30 1.93
N ARG A 459 12.83 -21.28 1.52
CA ARG A 459 12.71 -20.59 0.22
C ARG A 459 13.92 -20.81 -0.71
N LEU A 460 14.88 -21.64 -0.31
CA LEU A 460 15.92 -22.23 -1.16
C LEU A 460 15.43 -23.57 -1.71
#